data_ea29807e9d5e4665eb5fa6f5316f19b5
#
_entry.id   ea29807e9d5e4665eb5fa6f5316f19b5
#
_cell.length_a   1.000
_cell.length_b   1.000
_cell.length_c   1.000
_cell.angle_alpha   90.00
_cell.angle_beta   90.00
_cell.angle_gamma   90.00
#
_symmetry.space_group_name_H-M   'P 1'
#
loop_
_entity.id
_entity.type
_entity.pdbx_description
1 polymer ?
#
loop_
_entity_poly.entity_id
_entity_poly.type
_entity_poly.pdbx_seq_one_letter_code
_entity_poly.pdbx_strand_id
1 'polypeptide(L)'
;MIEIISIYWIKILATLLVLLALIILFLRSGYENLNISGAELVRRELDLLNDNYIVLCNVIIHLERGMSHIPYVVVSPYGIFVVACCYHLGKISGQKNAREWKVRGRGVDETILNPLWENRKYINALERKLNQSLPLIPVVVFTHANLVDDFGPAAVGVGRLQKFFAEHTKVLMGQVEQKAVITILKE
;
A
#
# COMPACT_ATOMS: atom_id res chain seq x y z
N MET A 1 34.08 37.60 -37.09
CA MET A 1 33.13 38.02 -36.05
C MET A 1 31.80 37.25 -36.11
N ILE A 2 31.23 37.07 -37.30
CA ILE A 2 29.93 36.36 -37.48
C ILE A 2 30.02 34.87 -37.11
N GLU A 3 31.11 34.15 -37.44
CA GLU A 3 31.30 32.73 -37.11
C GLU A 3 31.39 32.46 -35.60
N ILE A 4 32.01 33.35 -34.84
CA ILE A 4 32.14 33.18 -33.40
C ILE A 4 30.75 33.32 -32.72
N ILE A 5 29.94 34.25 -33.21
CA ILE A 5 28.57 34.45 -32.70
C ILE A 5 27.69 33.24 -32.99
N SER A 6 27.80 32.63 -34.18
CA SER A 6 27.02 31.45 -34.54
C SER A 6 27.33 30.21 -33.65
N ILE A 7 28.60 30.02 -33.28
CA ILE A 7 29.04 28.93 -32.41
C ILE A 7 28.44 29.07 -30.99
N TYR A 8 28.38 30.28 -30.46
CA TYR A 8 27.76 30.52 -29.14
C TYR A 8 26.26 30.29 -29.17
N TRP A 9 25.55 30.67 -30.21
CA TRP A 9 24.13 30.42 -30.38
C TRP A 9 23.81 28.94 -30.49
N ILE A 10 24.64 28.14 -31.18
CA ILE A 10 24.49 26.70 -31.30
C ILE A 10 24.68 26.03 -29.91
N LYS A 11 25.66 26.46 -29.13
CA LYS A 11 25.87 25.95 -27.78
C LYS A 11 24.70 26.27 -26.82
N ILE A 12 24.19 27.50 -26.91
CA ILE A 12 23.01 27.89 -26.09
C ILE A 12 21.78 27.06 -26.48
N LEU A 13 21.55 26.86 -27.78
CA LEU A 13 20.42 26.06 -28.26
C LEU A 13 20.54 24.59 -27.81
N ALA A 14 21.75 24.03 -27.88
CA ALA A 14 22.01 22.67 -27.45
C ALA A 14 21.78 22.49 -25.93
N THR A 15 22.25 23.43 -25.11
CA THR A 15 22.01 23.39 -23.65
C THR A 15 20.53 23.51 -23.32
N LEU A 16 19.80 24.36 -24.05
CA LEU A 16 18.36 24.56 -23.86
C LEU A 16 17.56 23.28 -24.21
N LEU A 17 17.96 22.59 -25.30
CA LEU A 17 17.37 21.29 -25.68
C LEU A 17 17.62 20.20 -24.66
N VAL A 18 18.84 20.12 -24.10
CA VAL A 18 19.16 19.16 -23.04
C VAL A 18 18.34 19.44 -21.77
N LEU A 19 18.22 20.71 -21.41
CA LEU A 19 17.42 21.10 -20.23
C LEU A 19 15.93 20.79 -20.42
N LEU A 20 15.40 21.04 -21.61
CA LEU A 20 14.03 20.68 -21.98
C LEU A 20 13.81 19.16 -21.93
N ALA A 21 14.75 18.37 -22.46
CA ALA A 21 14.69 16.92 -22.40
C ALA A 21 14.71 16.39 -20.95
N LEU A 22 15.55 16.98 -20.09
CA LEU A 22 15.57 16.64 -18.66
C LEU A 22 14.26 17.00 -17.94
N ILE A 23 13.67 18.15 -18.26
CA ILE A 23 12.36 18.56 -17.73
C ILE A 23 11.27 17.58 -18.20
N ILE A 24 11.27 17.20 -19.47
CA ILE A 24 10.30 16.25 -20.03
C ILE A 24 10.47 14.88 -19.36
N LEU A 25 11.69 14.38 -19.17
CA LEU A 25 11.97 13.14 -18.46
C LEU A 25 11.51 13.19 -17.00
N PHE A 26 11.74 14.30 -16.31
CA PHE A 26 11.30 14.50 -14.93
C PHE A 26 9.77 14.55 -14.82
N LEU A 27 9.10 15.27 -15.72
CA LEU A 27 7.65 15.32 -15.79
C LEU A 27 7.06 13.95 -16.14
N ARG A 28 7.67 13.22 -17.08
CA ARG A 28 7.23 11.88 -17.49
C ARG A 28 7.39 10.86 -16.37
N SER A 29 8.48 10.89 -15.63
CA SER A 29 8.69 10.06 -14.45
C SER A 29 7.64 10.32 -13.35
N GLY A 30 7.22 11.56 -13.16
CA GLY A 30 6.12 11.91 -12.27
C GLY A 30 4.75 11.42 -12.77
N TYR A 31 4.53 11.42 -14.09
CA TYR A 31 3.28 10.98 -14.73
C TYR A 31 3.12 9.46 -14.73
N GLU A 32 4.19 8.69 -14.89
CA GLU A 32 4.14 7.23 -14.86
C GLU A 32 3.74 6.71 -13.49
N ASN A 33 4.16 7.35 -12.42
CA ASN A 33 3.74 7.01 -11.06
C ASN A 33 2.26 7.30 -10.77
N LEU A 34 1.63 8.22 -11.50
CA LEU A 34 0.21 8.53 -11.39
C LEU A 34 -0.69 7.54 -12.16
N ASN A 35 -0.15 6.81 -13.13
CA ASN A 35 -0.86 5.82 -13.92
C ASN A 35 -0.79 4.39 -13.36
N ILE A 36 0.09 4.14 -12.38
CA ILE A 36 0.15 2.84 -11.72
C ILE A 36 -1.03 2.75 -10.76
N SER A 37 -1.85 1.70 -10.92
CA SER A 37 -2.97 1.47 -10.01
C SER A 37 -2.46 1.30 -8.57
N GLY A 38 -3.22 1.77 -7.60
CA GLY A 38 -2.83 1.60 -6.19
C GLY A 38 -2.63 0.14 -5.81
N ALA A 39 -3.39 -0.78 -6.41
CA ALA A 39 -3.22 -2.21 -6.24
C ALA A 39 -1.86 -2.71 -6.71
N GLU A 40 -1.40 -2.22 -7.85
CA GLU A 40 -0.09 -2.54 -8.40
C GLU A 40 1.07 -2.03 -7.53
N LEU A 41 0.92 -0.82 -6.96
CA LEU A 41 1.91 -0.28 -6.03
C LEU A 41 2.05 -1.17 -4.79
N VAL A 42 0.93 -1.58 -4.19
CA VAL A 42 0.97 -2.48 -3.03
C VAL A 42 1.56 -3.83 -3.41
N ARG A 43 1.17 -4.37 -4.56
CA ARG A 43 1.69 -5.65 -5.05
C ARG A 43 3.21 -5.62 -5.20
N ARG A 44 3.76 -4.59 -5.84
CA ARG A 44 5.21 -4.41 -6.00
C ARG A 44 5.94 -4.39 -4.66
N GLU A 45 5.41 -3.66 -3.69
CA GLU A 45 6.00 -3.63 -2.35
C GLU A 45 5.94 -5.00 -1.67
N LEU A 46 4.85 -5.74 -1.81
CA LEU A 46 4.74 -7.07 -1.23
C LEU A 46 5.66 -8.09 -1.92
N ASP A 47 5.88 -7.96 -3.23
CA ASP A 47 6.79 -8.84 -3.99
C ASP A 47 8.28 -8.61 -3.65
N LEU A 48 8.64 -7.51 -2.99
CA LEU A 48 9.99 -7.24 -2.47
C LEU A 48 10.27 -7.90 -1.11
N LEU A 49 9.28 -8.50 -0.46
CA LEU A 49 9.47 -9.20 0.80
C LEU A 49 10.33 -10.45 0.58
N ASN A 50 11.15 -10.80 1.57
CA ASN A 50 12.00 -11.98 1.51
C ASN A 50 11.20 -13.28 1.66
N ASP A 51 11.86 -14.43 1.48
CA ASP A 51 11.27 -15.78 1.49
C ASP A 51 10.58 -16.17 2.82
N ASN A 52 10.76 -15.41 3.89
CA ASN A 52 10.05 -15.65 5.15
C ASN A 52 8.58 -15.21 5.09
N TYR A 53 8.19 -14.46 4.05
CA TYR A 53 6.83 -13.96 3.88
C TYR A 53 6.13 -14.64 2.71
N ILE A 54 4.99 -15.25 2.97
CA ILE A 54 4.15 -15.87 1.94
C ILE A 54 2.94 -14.98 1.71
N VAL A 55 2.87 -14.37 0.53
CA VAL A 55 1.80 -13.44 0.14
C VAL A 55 0.68 -14.22 -0.53
N LEU A 56 -0.51 -14.18 0.07
CA LEU A 56 -1.75 -14.68 -0.49
C LEU A 56 -2.57 -13.50 -0.99
N CYS A 57 -2.95 -13.52 -2.26
CA CYS A 57 -3.73 -12.46 -2.90
C CYS A 57 -5.19 -12.88 -3.04
N ASN A 58 -6.10 -11.92 -2.91
CA ASN A 58 -7.53 -12.12 -3.16
C ASN A 58 -8.12 -13.27 -2.35
N VAL A 59 -7.84 -13.30 -1.04
CA VAL A 59 -8.33 -14.36 -0.15
C VAL A 59 -9.84 -14.16 0.06
N ILE A 60 -10.63 -15.19 -0.29
CA ILE A 60 -12.08 -15.18 -0.12
C ILE A 60 -12.44 -16.04 1.08
N ILE A 61 -13.19 -15.46 2.01
CA ILE A 61 -13.67 -16.17 3.19
C ILE A 61 -15.19 -16.22 3.12
N HIS A 62 -15.71 -17.44 3.04
CA HIS A 62 -17.15 -17.69 3.12
C HIS A 62 -17.59 -17.60 4.58
N LEU A 63 -18.59 -16.76 4.82
CA LEU A 63 -19.22 -16.56 6.13
C LEU A 63 -20.63 -17.14 6.06
N GLU A 64 -21.28 -17.38 7.21
CA GLU A 64 -22.68 -17.81 7.26
C GLU A 64 -23.62 -16.86 6.51
N ARG A 65 -23.29 -15.56 6.48
CA ARG A 65 -24.01 -14.54 5.72
C ARG A 65 -23.02 -13.76 4.86
N GLY A 66 -22.90 -14.17 3.59
CA GLY A 66 -22.06 -13.49 2.61
C GLY A 66 -20.61 -13.98 2.57
N MET A 67 -19.76 -13.17 1.97
CA MET A 67 -18.33 -13.45 1.84
C MET A 67 -17.51 -12.21 2.21
N SER A 68 -16.28 -12.44 2.65
CA SER A 68 -15.27 -11.39 2.86
C SER A 68 -14.15 -11.57 1.85
N HIS A 69 -13.85 -10.54 1.10
CA HIS A 69 -12.75 -10.51 0.12
C HIS A 69 -11.61 -9.67 0.69
N ILE A 70 -10.51 -10.33 1.04
CA ILE A 70 -9.34 -9.71 1.63
C ILE A 70 -8.28 -9.55 0.53
N PRO A 71 -7.83 -8.33 0.23
CA PRO A 71 -6.89 -8.08 -0.87
C PRO A 71 -5.60 -8.89 -0.74
N TYR A 72 -4.98 -8.84 0.45
CA TYR A 72 -3.76 -9.60 0.72
C TYR A 72 -3.73 -10.11 2.16
N VAL A 73 -3.27 -11.34 2.31
CA VAL A 73 -2.90 -11.93 3.60
C VAL A 73 -1.44 -12.38 3.49
N VAL A 74 -0.59 -11.85 4.36
CA VAL A 74 0.83 -12.19 4.36
C VAL A 74 1.15 -13.03 5.59
N VAL A 75 1.52 -14.29 5.37
CA VAL A 75 1.86 -15.25 6.42
C VAL A 75 3.37 -15.29 6.61
N SER A 76 3.83 -15.15 7.84
CA SER A 76 5.26 -15.15 8.17
C SER A 76 5.52 -15.71 9.57
N PRO A 77 6.78 -15.97 9.94
CA PRO A 77 7.14 -16.30 11.33
C PRO A 77 6.74 -15.21 12.33
N TYR A 78 6.59 -13.97 11.89
CA TYR A 78 6.31 -12.81 12.74
C TYR A 78 4.82 -12.55 12.96
N GLY A 79 3.96 -13.29 12.27
CA GLY A 79 2.50 -13.19 12.35
C GLY A 79 1.83 -13.22 10.98
N ILE A 80 0.51 -13.01 10.99
CA ILE A 80 -0.34 -12.98 9.81
C ILE A 80 -0.78 -11.53 9.60
N PHE A 81 -0.24 -10.88 8.59
CA PHE A 81 -0.58 -9.50 8.25
C PHE A 81 -1.81 -9.48 7.35
N VAL A 82 -2.85 -8.79 7.82
CA VAL A 82 -4.11 -8.63 7.10
C VAL A 82 -4.10 -7.27 6.43
N VAL A 83 -3.85 -7.25 5.13
CA VAL A 83 -3.60 -6.01 4.39
C VAL A 83 -4.85 -5.56 3.65
N ALA A 84 -5.41 -4.43 4.06
CA ALA A 84 -6.42 -3.68 3.32
C ALA A 84 -5.74 -2.56 2.52
N CYS A 85 -6.36 -2.14 1.41
CA CYS A 85 -5.84 -1.09 0.55
C CYS A 85 -6.81 0.08 0.47
N CYS A 86 -6.29 1.29 0.63
CA CYS A 86 -7.03 2.54 0.47
C CYS A 86 -6.44 3.32 -0.72
N TYR A 87 -7.25 3.48 -1.78
CA TYR A 87 -6.82 4.05 -3.06
C TYR A 87 -7.22 5.52 -3.24
N HIS A 88 -7.80 6.16 -2.22
CA HIS A 88 -8.21 7.55 -2.30
C HIS A 88 -7.03 8.48 -2.54
N LEU A 89 -7.26 9.51 -3.37
CA LEU A 89 -6.27 10.53 -3.72
C LEU A 89 -6.46 11.76 -2.81
N GLY A 90 -5.36 12.34 -2.34
CA GLY A 90 -5.40 13.59 -1.61
C GLY A 90 -5.02 13.50 -0.15
N LYS A 91 -5.52 14.42 0.66
CA LYS A 91 -5.23 14.49 2.10
C LYS A 91 -6.35 13.80 2.87
N ILE A 92 -5.99 12.82 3.69
CA ILE A 92 -6.94 12.13 4.58
C ILE A 92 -6.78 12.70 5.98
N SER A 93 -7.90 13.13 6.56
CA SER A 93 -7.99 13.66 7.92
C SER A 93 -9.14 13.03 8.69
N GLY A 94 -8.98 12.91 10.01
CA GLY A 94 -9.99 12.35 10.90
C GLY A 94 -9.41 11.82 12.19
N GLN A 95 -10.27 11.39 13.09
CA GLN A 95 -9.84 10.71 14.31
C GLN A 95 -9.73 9.20 14.06
N LYS A 96 -8.70 8.57 14.63
CA LYS A 96 -8.44 7.13 14.49
C LYS A 96 -9.68 6.26 14.72
N ASN A 97 -10.48 6.57 15.71
CA ASN A 97 -11.65 5.79 16.11
C ASN A 97 -12.97 6.33 15.54
N ALA A 98 -12.95 7.41 14.74
CA ALA A 98 -14.14 7.91 14.10
C ALA A 98 -14.65 6.91 13.04
N ARG A 99 -15.96 6.86 12.85
CA ARG A 99 -16.59 6.00 11.83
C ARG A 99 -16.25 6.44 10.41
N GLU A 100 -16.05 7.73 10.25
CA GLU A 100 -15.84 8.36 8.95
C GLU A 100 -14.63 9.28 8.99
N TRP A 101 -13.91 9.32 7.87
CA TRP A 101 -12.77 10.20 7.63
C TRP A 101 -13.05 11.10 6.44
N LYS A 102 -12.39 12.25 6.41
CA LYS A 102 -12.50 13.23 5.32
C LYS A 102 -11.33 13.08 4.37
N VAL A 103 -11.63 13.03 3.08
CA VAL A 103 -10.62 13.07 2.00
C VAL A 103 -10.76 14.39 1.28
N ARG A 104 -9.69 15.18 1.23
CA ARG A 104 -9.59 16.42 0.48
C ARG A 104 -8.64 16.24 -0.69
N GLY A 105 -9.18 16.25 -1.91
CA GLY A 105 -8.45 16.12 -3.15
C GLY A 105 -8.53 17.37 -4.04
N ARG A 106 -8.04 17.27 -5.26
CA ARG A 106 -8.14 18.36 -6.24
C ARG A 106 -9.61 18.55 -6.66
N GLY A 107 -10.33 19.43 -5.96
CA GLY A 107 -11.71 19.77 -6.28
C GLY A 107 -12.78 18.78 -5.78
N VAL A 108 -12.40 17.79 -4.99
CA VAL A 108 -13.33 16.82 -4.40
C VAL A 108 -13.07 16.71 -2.90
N ASP A 109 -14.07 17.10 -2.12
CA ASP A 109 -14.13 16.81 -0.69
C ASP A 109 -15.14 15.67 -0.50
N GLU A 110 -14.68 14.52 -0.04
CA GLU A 110 -15.53 13.36 0.21
C GLU A 110 -15.38 12.84 1.63
N THR A 111 -16.39 12.11 2.08
CA THR A 111 -16.36 11.39 3.35
C THR A 111 -16.29 9.89 3.05
N ILE A 112 -15.31 9.21 3.62
CA ILE A 112 -15.12 7.78 3.47
C ILE A 112 -15.35 7.07 4.80
N LEU A 113 -15.78 5.82 4.73
CA LEU A 113 -15.78 4.96 5.91
C LEU A 113 -14.34 4.72 6.37
N ASN A 114 -14.15 4.66 7.67
CA ASN A 114 -12.84 4.42 8.27
C ASN A 114 -12.22 3.09 7.78
N PRO A 115 -11.14 3.10 7.00
CA PRO A 115 -10.55 1.89 6.45
C PRO A 115 -9.99 0.93 7.52
N LEU A 116 -9.66 1.42 8.71
CA LEU A 116 -9.25 0.57 9.83
C LEU A 116 -10.41 -0.30 10.33
N TRP A 117 -11.64 0.20 10.25
CA TRP A 117 -12.84 -0.58 10.60
C TRP A 117 -13.13 -1.66 9.57
N GLU A 118 -12.88 -1.37 8.30
CA GLU A 118 -13.01 -2.36 7.24
C GLU A 118 -11.96 -3.48 7.41
N ASN A 119 -10.72 -3.12 7.67
CA ASN A 119 -9.66 -4.08 7.97
C ASN A 119 -10.01 -4.95 9.19
N ARG A 120 -10.63 -4.37 10.21
CA ARG A 120 -11.10 -5.13 11.37
C ARG A 120 -12.15 -6.19 11.02
N LYS A 121 -13.01 -5.92 10.04
CA LYS A 121 -13.95 -6.94 9.54
C LYS A 121 -13.20 -8.10 8.89
N TYR A 122 -12.12 -7.85 8.15
CA TYR A 122 -11.27 -8.87 7.58
C TYR A 122 -10.61 -9.73 8.65
N ILE A 123 -10.08 -9.11 9.70
CA ILE A 123 -9.50 -9.82 10.85
C ILE A 123 -10.55 -10.72 11.49
N ASN A 124 -11.73 -10.20 11.82
CA ASN A 124 -12.79 -10.99 12.42
C ASN A 124 -13.25 -12.17 11.52
N ALA A 125 -13.23 -11.99 10.19
CA ALA A 125 -13.53 -13.06 9.26
C ALA A 125 -12.44 -14.16 9.28
N LEU A 126 -11.17 -13.74 9.29
CA LEU A 126 -10.03 -14.65 9.40
C LEU A 126 -10.01 -15.42 10.73
N GLU A 127 -10.24 -14.75 11.85
CA GLU A 127 -10.32 -15.39 13.18
C GLU A 127 -11.36 -16.51 13.19
N ARG A 128 -12.54 -16.26 12.61
CA ARG A 128 -13.60 -17.29 12.50
C ARG A 128 -13.20 -18.45 11.59
N LYS A 129 -12.60 -18.16 10.41
CA LYS A 129 -12.19 -19.19 9.46
C LYS A 129 -11.07 -20.06 10.01
N LEU A 130 -10.09 -19.46 10.68
CA LEU A 130 -8.94 -20.16 11.24
C LEU A 130 -9.28 -20.91 12.54
N ASN A 131 -10.31 -20.46 13.26
CA ASN A 131 -10.77 -21.05 14.52
C ASN A 131 -9.65 -21.29 15.55
N GLN A 132 -8.65 -20.42 15.56
CA GLN A 132 -7.46 -20.47 16.42
C GLN A 132 -7.06 -19.05 16.80
N SER A 133 -6.50 -18.88 18.00
CA SER A 133 -5.93 -17.61 18.44
C SER A 133 -4.54 -17.43 17.83
N LEU A 134 -4.48 -16.79 16.68
CA LEU A 134 -3.25 -16.52 15.94
C LEU A 134 -2.91 -15.03 15.95
N PRO A 135 -1.63 -14.67 15.82
CA PRO A 135 -1.18 -13.28 15.80
C PRO A 135 -1.56 -12.59 14.49
N LEU A 136 -2.79 -12.06 14.42
CA LEU A 136 -3.28 -11.27 13.29
C LEU A 136 -2.88 -9.80 13.44
N ILE A 137 -2.18 -9.27 12.46
CA ILE A 137 -1.64 -7.90 12.45
C ILE A 137 -2.38 -7.08 11.41
N PRO A 138 -3.17 -6.05 11.83
CA PRO A 138 -3.88 -5.18 10.91
C PRO A 138 -2.92 -4.26 10.15
N VAL A 139 -3.13 -4.13 8.84
CA VAL A 139 -2.41 -3.18 7.99
C VAL A 139 -3.38 -2.55 7.00
N VAL A 140 -3.46 -1.23 6.98
CA VAL A 140 -4.17 -0.48 5.94
C VAL A 140 -3.16 0.33 5.16
N VAL A 141 -3.01 0.01 3.87
CA VAL A 141 -2.02 0.65 2.99
C VAL A 141 -2.68 1.77 2.20
N PHE A 142 -2.16 2.97 2.36
CA PHE A 142 -2.57 4.16 1.61
C PHE A 142 -1.59 4.40 0.46
N THR A 143 -2.10 4.35 -0.77
CA THR A 143 -1.24 4.38 -1.96
C THR A 143 -0.96 5.78 -2.48
N HIS A 144 -1.99 6.63 -2.54
CA HIS A 144 -1.93 7.95 -3.13
C HIS A 144 -2.36 9.08 -2.17
N ALA A 145 -2.71 8.69 -0.93
CA ALA A 145 -3.16 9.65 0.05
C ALA A 145 -2.02 10.10 0.97
N ASN A 146 -2.09 11.36 1.39
CA ASN A 146 -1.28 11.90 2.47
C ASN A 146 -2.09 11.90 3.76
N LEU A 147 -1.65 11.18 4.75
CA LEU A 147 -2.25 11.12 6.08
C LEU A 147 -1.87 12.37 6.86
N VAL A 148 -2.86 13.19 7.24
CA VAL A 148 -2.62 14.47 7.92
C VAL A 148 -2.58 14.29 9.44
N ASP A 149 -3.41 13.35 9.95
CA ASP A 149 -3.54 13.05 11.37
C ASP A 149 -2.87 11.72 11.72
N ASP A 150 -2.70 11.47 13.02
CA ASP A 150 -2.20 10.18 13.51
C ASP A 150 -3.34 9.15 13.57
N PHE A 151 -3.29 8.19 12.67
CA PHE A 151 -4.24 7.07 12.62
C PHE A 151 -3.70 5.80 13.31
N GLY A 152 -2.53 5.89 13.92
CA GLY A 152 -1.86 4.77 14.62
C GLY A 152 -1.06 3.85 13.69
N PRO A 153 -0.41 2.82 14.26
CA PRO A 153 0.58 2.00 13.55
C PRO A 153 0.02 1.16 12.40
N ALA A 154 -1.28 0.86 12.40
CA ALA A 154 -1.90 0.07 11.33
C ALA A 154 -2.14 0.87 10.03
N ALA A 155 -2.08 2.21 10.06
CA ALA A 155 -2.24 3.07 8.90
C ALA A 155 -0.87 3.38 8.27
N VAL A 156 -0.58 2.78 7.13
CA VAL A 156 0.76 2.79 6.53
C VAL A 156 0.70 3.36 5.11
N GLY A 157 1.49 4.38 4.82
CA GLY A 157 1.71 4.81 3.43
C GLY A 157 2.50 3.75 2.65
N VAL A 158 2.20 3.54 1.39
CA VAL A 158 2.83 2.49 0.57
C VAL A 158 4.35 2.54 0.62
N GLY A 159 4.97 3.71 0.54
CA GLY A 159 6.43 3.87 0.64
C GLY A 159 7.05 3.52 2.01
N ARG A 160 6.23 3.26 3.03
CA ARG A 160 6.67 2.81 4.37
C ARG A 160 6.37 1.35 4.64
N LEU A 161 5.78 0.64 3.67
CA LEU A 161 5.33 -0.73 3.86
C LEU A 161 6.48 -1.69 4.17
N GLN A 162 7.60 -1.59 3.48
CA GLN A 162 8.81 -2.39 3.75
C GLN A 162 9.32 -2.18 5.18
N LYS A 163 9.38 -0.92 5.61
CA LYS A 163 9.80 -0.59 6.97
C LYS A 163 8.84 -1.17 8.01
N PHE A 164 7.54 -1.10 7.74
CA PHE A 164 6.52 -1.69 8.62
C PHE A 164 6.75 -3.19 8.84
N PHE A 165 7.01 -3.96 7.78
CA PHE A 165 7.31 -5.38 7.90
C PHE A 165 8.65 -5.62 8.65
N ALA A 166 9.67 -4.82 8.37
CA ALA A 166 10.98 -4.94 9.00
C ALA A 166 10.98 -4.63 10.52
N GLU A 167 10.01 -3.86 11.00
CA GLU A 167 9.82 -3.58 12.43
C GLU A 167 9.26 -4.78 13.22
N HIS A 168 8.66 -5.77 12.52
CA HIS A 168 8.13 -6.99 13.13
C HIS A 168 9.20 -8.09 13.10
N THR A 169 9.96 -8.21 14.17
CA THR A 169 11.11 -9.14 14.26
C THR A 169 10.89 -10.31 15.22
N LYS A 170 9.88 -10.20 16.10
CA LYS A 170 9.58 -11.25 17.08
C LYS A 170 8.92 -12.44 16.40
N VAL A 171 9.51 -13.62 16.52
CA VAL A 171 8.93 -14.87 16.02
C VAL A 171 7.72 -15.23 16.88
N LEU A 172 6.56 -15.33 16.26
CA LEU A 172 5.25 -15.60 16.87
C LEU A 172 4.62 -16.90 16.37
N MET A 173 5.09 -17.42 15.22
CA MET A 173 4.51 -18.59 14.56
C MET A 173 5.61 -19.56 14.08
N GLY A 174 5.40 -20.85 14.36
CA GLY A 174 6.24 -21.93 13.83
C GLY A 174 5.90 -22.26 12.36
N GLN A 175 6.79 -23.00 11.70
CA GLN A 175 6.58 -23.41 10.30
C GLN A 175 5.34 -24.28 10.10
N VAL A 176 5.00 -25.14 11.07
CA VAL A 176 3.83 -26.02 11.01
C VAL A 176 2.54 -25.19 11.03
N GLU A 177 2.47 -24.19 11.91
CA GLU A 177 1.33 -23.28 12.01
C GLU A 177 1.16 -22.45 10.74
N GLN A 178 2.27 -21.92 10.20
CA GLN A 178 2.26 -21.15 8.94
C GLN A 178 1.70 -22.01 7.79
N LYS A 179 2.17 -23.27 7.64
CA LYS A 179 1.69 -24.20 6.60
C LYS A 179 0.21 -24.52 6.78
N ALA A 180 -0.25 -24.77 8.01
CA ALA A 180 -1.65 -25.02 8.30
C ALA A 180 -2.54 -23.83 7.90
N VAL A 181 -2.15 -22.60 8.26
CA VAL A 181 -2.87 -21.38 7.88
C VAL A 181 -2.95 -21.23 6.37
N ILE A 182 -1.83 -21.43 5.65
CA ILE A 182 -1.80 -21.31 4.19
C ILE A 182 -2.72 -22.35 3.53
N THR A 183 -2.74 -23.57 4.02
CA THR A 183 -3.64 -24.61 3.51
C THR A 183 -5.09 -24.21 3.68
N ILE A 184 -5.50 -23.79 4.89
CA ILE A 184 -6.88 -23.37 5.18
C ILE A 184 -7.32 -22.17 4.33
N LEU A 185 -6.41 -21.24 4.01
CA LEU A 185 -6.73 -20.05 3.25
C LEU A 185 -6.71 -20.25 1.72
N LYS A 186 -6.21 -21.40 1.24
CA LYS A 186 -6.25 -21.78 -0.18
C LYS A 186 -7.46 -22.66 -0.55
N GLU A 187 -8.17 -23.18 0.45
CA GLU A 187 -9.45 -23.90 0.32
C GLU A 187 -10.64 -22.92 0.21
#